data_9e27394b23dc2039c4754d333b019fff
#
_entry.id   9e27394b23dc2039c4754d333b019fff
#
_cell.length_a   1.000
_cell.length_b   1.000
_cell.length_c   1.000
_cell.angle_alpha   90.00
_cell.angle_beta   90.00
_cell.angle_gamma   90.00
#
_symmetry.space_group_name_H-M   'P 1'
#
loop_
_entity.id
_entity.type
_entity.pdbx_description
1 polymer ?
#
loop_
_entity_poly.entity_id
_entity_poly.type
_entity_poly.pdbx_seq_one_letter_code
_entity_poly.pdbx_strand_id
1 'polypeptide(L)' 'MVKVVFEYMDRYTNGEWRKQRCIVESVEKCKEIYGLGIDCADRIISVEEM' A
#
# COMPACT_ATOMS: atom_id res chain seq x y z
N MET A 1 14.04 7.82 2.90
CA MET A 1 12.67 7.69 2.34
C MET A 1 12.62 6.52 1.35
N VAL A 2 11.50 5.86 1.25
CA VAL A 2 11.31 4.79 0.28
C VAL A 2 10.06 5.05 -0.54
N LYS A 3 10.09 4.63 -1.81
CA LYS A 3 8.92 4.64 -2.67
C LYS A 3 8.32 3.24 -2.64
N VAL A 4 7.10 3.14 -2.16
CA VAL A 4 6.39 1.87 -2.06
C VAL A 4 5.31 1.84 -3.15
N VAL A 5 5.35 0.83 -4.00
CA VAL A 5 4.30 0.56 -4.97
C VAL A 5 3.56 -0.67 -4.49
N PHE A 6 2.26 -0.54 -4.35
CA PHE A 6 1.45 -1.60 -3.78
C PHE A 6 0.07 -1.64 -4.43
N GLU A 7 -0.61 -2.76 -4.25
CA GLU A 7 -2.00 -2.91 -4.63
C GLU A 7 -2.81 -3.16 -3.36
N TYR A 8 -4.02 -2.67 -3.35
CA TYR A 8 -4.94 -2.88 -2.24
C TYR A 8 -6.34 -3.22 -2.74
N MET A 9 -7.10 -3.87 -1.87
CA MET A 9 -8.48 -4.23 -2.17
C MET A 9 -9.28 -4.11 -0.88
N ASP A 10 -10.37 -3.38 -0.93
CA ASP A 10 -11.28 -3.23 0.19
C ASP A 10 -12.73 -3.26 -0.31
N ARG A 11 -13.68 -3.01 0.58
CA ARG A 11 -15.11 -3.01 0.21
C ARG A 11 -15.47 -1.91 -0.79
N TYR A 12 -14.68 -0.85 -0.88
CA TYR A 12 -14.94 0.27 -1.78
C TYR A 12 -14.42 0.01 -3.19
N THR A 13 -13.56 -0.98 -3.38
CA THR A 13 -13.01 -1.33 -4.68
C THR A 13 -13.85 -2.40 -5.40
N ASN A 14 -14.94 -2.87 -4.79
CA ASN A 14 -15.80 -3.92 -5.34
C ASN A 14 -15.04 -5.22 -5.65
N GLY A 15 -14.07 -5.54 -4.81
CA GLY A 15 -13.27 -6.74 -4.99
C GLY A 15 -12.16 -6.62 -6.03
N GLU A 16 -11.95 -5.43 -6.57
CA GLU A 16 -10.88 -5.20 -7.53
C GLU A 16 -9.62 -4.69 -6.84
N TRP A 17 -8.46 -5.12 -7.34
CA TRP A 17 -7.18 -4.63 -6.86
C TRP A 17 -6.89 -3.27 -7.49
N ARG A 18 -6.54 -2.30 -6.65
CA ARG A 18 -6.18 -0.96 -7.08
C ARG A 18 -4.69 -0.74 -6.80
N LYS A 19 -3.98 -0.23 -7.79
CA LYS A 19 -2.55 0.05 -7.67
C LYS A 19 -2.35 1.47 -7.15
N GLN A 20 -1.44 1.60 -6.19
CA GLN A 20 -1.11 2.89 -5.59
C GLN A 20 0.38 2.95 -5.26
N ARG A 21 0.89 4.16 -5.11
CA ARG A 21 2.27 4.38 -4.71
C ARG A 21 2.31 5.49 -3.66
N CYS A 22 3.32 5.41 -2.80
CA CYS A 22 3.56 6.47 -1.82
C CYS A 22 5.06 6.58 -1.52
N ILE A 23 5.47 7.75 -1.09
CA ILE A 23 6.84 8.00 -0.64
C ILE A 23 6.76 8.25 0.86
N VAL A 24 7.37 7.38 1.64
CA VAL A 24 7.26 7.37 3.10
C VAL A 24 8.61 7.01 3.71
N GLU A 25 8.72 7.09 5.02
CA GLU A 25 9.92 6.73 5.75
C GLU A 25 10.21 5.24 5.68
N SER A 26 9.17 4.41 5.69
CA SER A 26 9.30 2.96 5.68
C SER A 26 8.03 2.31 5.13
N VAL A 27 8.11 1.03 4.78
CA VAL A 27 6.95 0.24 4.36
C VAL A 27 5.91 0.18 5.46
N GLU A 28 6.34 0.08 6.71
CA GLU A 28 5.44 0.05 7.87
C GLU A 28 4.62 1.33 7.96
N LYS A 29 5.24 2.46 7.68
CA LYS A 29 4.56 3.75 7.68
C LYS A 29 3.51 3.82 6.58
N CYS A 30 3.83 3.28 5.41
CA CYS A 30 2.89 3.19 4.30
C CYS A 30 1.64 2.38 4.70
N LYS A 31 1.86 1.23 5.31
CA LYS A 31 0.77 0.37 5.77
C LYS A 31 -0.11 1.06 6.80
N GLU A 32 0.52 1.79 7.71
CA GLU A 32 -0.20 2.54 8.75
C GLU A 32 -1.10 3.62 8.15
N ILE A 33 -0.56 4.40 7.21
CA ILE A 33 -1.30 5.50 6.56
C ILE A 33 -2.51 5.00 5.78
N TYR A 34 -2.35 3.88 5.06
CA TYR A 34 -3.40 3.35 4.20
C TYR A 34 -4.24 2.26 4.87
N GLY A 35 -3.91 1.89 6.10
CA GLY A 35 -4.64 0.83 6.81
C GLY A 35 -4.45 -0.55 6.21
N LEU A 36 -3.33 -0.77 5.53
CA LEU A 36 -3.05 -2.04 4.86
C LEU A 36 -2.91 -3.18 5.86
N GLY A 37 -3.58 -4.28 5.55
CA GLY A 37 -3.58 -5.45 6.42
C GLY A 37 -4.54 -5.37 7.59
N ILE A 38 -5.20 -4.21 7.78
CA ILE A 38 -6.20 -4.00 8.84
C ILE A 38 -7.56 -3.74 8.21
N ASP A 39 -7.66 -2.65 7.43
CA ASP A 39 -8.91 -2.25 6.78
C ASP A 39 -9.05 -2.80 5.37
N CYS A 40 -7.97 -3.23 4.76
CA CYS A 40 -7.98 -3.76 3.40
C CYS A 40 -6.89 -4.81 3.22
N ALA A 41 -7.04 -5.64 2.18
CA ALA A 41 -5.99 -6.56 1.75
C ALA A 41 -4.91 -5.77 1.01
N ASP A 42 -3.68 -6.24 1.03
CA ASP A 42 -2.57 -5.54 0.40
C ASP A 42 -1.60 -6.49 -0.31
N ARG A 43 -0.93 -5.95 -1.32
CA ARG A 43 0.17 -6.61 -2.02
C ARG A 43 1.26 -5.58 -2.24
N ILE A 44 2.42 -5.81 -1.67
CA ILE A 44 3.57 -4.93 -1.92
C ILE A 44 4.22 -5.39 -3.22
N ILE A 45 4.26 -4.52 -4.22
CA ILE A 45 4.84 -4.83 -5.53
C ILE A 45 6.32 -4.52 -5.56
N SER A 46 6.69 -3.33 -5.08
CA SER A 46 8.10 -2.95 -5.04
C SER A 46 8.35 -1.93 -3.95
N VAL A 47 9.58 -1.93 -3.46
CA VAL A 47 10.07 -0.94 -2.49
C VAL A 47 11.39 -0.44 -3.04
N GLU A 48 11.50 0.86 -3.23
CA GLU A 48 12.65 1.48 -3.83
C GLU A 48 13.22 2.54 -2.89
N GLU A 49 14.50 2.43 -2.59
CA GLU A 49 15.20 3.40 -1.76
C GLU A 49 15.37 4.71 -2.54
N MET A 50 15.08 5.81 -1.86
CA MET A 50 15.16 7.15 -2.50
C MET A 50 16.34 7.95 -1.96
#